data_fcd200e5014540be77c5e822d95386c1
#
_entry.id   fcd200e5014540be77c5e822d95386c1
#
_cell.length_a   1.000
_cell.length_b   1.000
_cell.length_c   1.000
_cell.angle_alpha   90.00
_cell.angle_beta   90.00
_cell.angle_gamma   90.00
#
_symmetry.space_group_name_H-M   'P 1'
#
loop_
_entity.id
_entity.type
_entity.pdbx_description
1 polymer ?
#
loop_
_entity_poly.entity_id
_entity_poly.type
_entity_poly.pdbx_seq_one_letter_code
_entity_poly.pdbx_strand_id
1 'polypeptide(L)'
;MKSIKVAAAVIRDGERVFATQRGSGPQKDFWEFPGGKLEPGETAEQALVREIREELDTVIEVGEKLTTVEYDYPGFHLSMDCFLTRVLEGELTLREHEAARWLEPGELDSVPWLPADRVVIEKIRGKLHRAGAGSP
;
A
#
# COMPACT_ATOMS: atom_id res chain seq x y z
N MET A 1 6.52 -24.35 -0.21
CA MET A 1 5.58 -23.26 0.07
C MET A 1 5.50 -22.33 -1.15
N LYS A 2 4.31 -21.94 -1.52
CA LYS A 2 4.10 -21.05 -2.66
C LYS A 2 4.59 -19.63 -2.33
N SER A 3 5.30 -19.00 -3.26
CA SER A 3 5.72 -17.62 -3.14
C SER A 3 4.85 -16.72 -4.01
N ILE A 4 4.38 -15.61 -3.46
CA ILE A 4 3.56 -14.64 -4.16
C ILE A 4 4.28 -13.29 -4.14
N LYS A 5 4.48 -12.71 -5.33
CA LYS A 5 5.07 -11.39 -5.47
C LYS A 5 3.99 -10.36 -5.70
N VAL A 6 4.00 -9.31 -4.88
CA VAL A 6 3.03 -8.20 -4.99
C VAL A 6 3.76 -6.87 -4.92
N ALA A 7 3.08 -5.83 -5.39
CA ALA A 7 3.51 -4.45 -5.24
C ALA A 7 2.44 -3.70 -4.45
N ALA A 8 2.86 -2.82 -3.56
CA ALA A 8 1.95 -2.03 -2.73
C ALA A 8 2.26 -0.54 -2.87
N ALA A 9 1.21 0.27 -2.92
CA ALA A 9 1.31 1.72 -3.08
C ALA A 9 1.08 2.41 -1.75
N VAL A 10 2.10 3.11 -1.27
CA VAL A 10 1.94 4.06 -0.19
C VAL A 10 1.59 5.39 -0.86
N ILE A 11 0.30 5.60 -1.10
CA ILE A 11 -0.20 6.80 -1.78
C ILE A 11 -0.19 7.94 -0.78
N ARG A 12 0.54 8.99 -1.11
CA ARG A 12 0.79 10.08 -0.20
C ARG A 12 0.17 11.38 -0.70
N ASP A 13 -0.42 12.13 0.24
CA ASP A 13 -0.88 13.50 0.02
C ASP A 13 -0.41 14.30 1.24
N GLY A 14 0.64 15.12 1.06
CA GLY A 14 1.30 15.76 2.19
C GLY A 14 1.89 14.69 3.11
N GLU A 15 1.48 14.69 4.37
CA GLU A 15 1.94 13.69 5.35
C GLU A 15 0.96 12.54 5.52
N ARG A 16 -0.20 12.60 4.83
CA ARG A 16 -1.21 11.56 4.94
C ARG A 16 -0.92 10.42 3.98
N VAL A 17 -1.32 9.22 4.38
CA VAL A 17 -1.23 8.03 3.52
C VAL A 17 -2.61 7.39 3.39
N PHE A 18 -2.85 6.79 2.23
CA PHE A 18 -4.14 6.19 1.90
C PHE A 18 -4.14 4.70 2.25
N ALA A 19 -5.11 4.28 3.05
CA ALA A 19 -5.26 2.90 3.46
C ALA A 19 -6.64 2.38 3.07
N THR A 20 -6.72 1.09 2.73
CA THR A 20 -7.95 0.44 2.32
C THR A 20 -8.25 -0.77 3.18
N GLN A 21 -9.55 -1.05 3.38
CA GLN A 21 -10.00 -2.19 4.15
C GLN A 21 -10.47 -3.30 3.21
N ARG A 22 -10.00 -4.51 3.46
CA ARG A 22 -10.39 -5.66 2.65
C ARG A 22 -11.86 -5.98 2.87
N GLY A 23 -12.61 -6.13 1.78
CA GLY A 23 -14.04 -6.40 1.83
C GLY A 23 -14.42 -7.87 1.75
N SER A 24 -13.45 -8.77 1.51
CA SER A 24 -13.73 -10.20 1.34
C SER A 24 -12.50 -11.05 1.60
N GLY A 25 -12.71 -12.35 1.65
CA GLY A 25 -11.64 -13.32 1.81
C GLY A 25 -11.26 -13.58 3.26
N PRO A 26 -10.22 -14.42 3.48
CA PRO A 26 -9.83 -14.85 4.83
C PRO A 26 -9.39 -13.71 5.75
N GLN A 27 -8.96 -12.59 5.19
CA GLN A 27 -8.44 -11.47 5.94
C GLN A 27 -9.37 -10.27 5.82
N LYS A 28 -10.66 -10.54 5.68
CA LYS A 28 -11.69 -9.50 5.64
C LYS A 28 -11.59 -8.60 6.87
N ASP A 29 -11.84 -7.31 6.66
CA ASP A 29 -11.84 -6.24 7.66
C ASP A 29 -10.44 -5.78 8.10
N PHE A 30 -9.37 -6.48 7.75
CA PHE A 30 -8.02 -5.96 7.94
C PHE A 30 -7.72 -4.87 6.92
N TRP A 31 -6.80 -4.00 7.28
CA TRP A 31 -6.40 -2.86 6.44
C TRP A 31 -5.06 -3.13 5.76
N GLU A 32 -4.88 -2.54 4.58
CA GLU A 32 -3.68 -2.73 3.78
C GLU A 32 -3.41 -1.50 2.93
N PHE A 33 -2.20 -1.38 2.40
CA PHE A 33 -1.92 -0.46 1.32
C PHE A 33 -2.43 -1.08 0.02
N PRO A 34 -3.06 -0.29 -0.87
CA PRO A 34 -3.58 -0.86 -2.12
C PRO A 34 -2.46 -1.33 -3.04
N GLY A 35 -2.75 -2.31 -3.85
CA GLY A 35 -1.81 -2.90 -4.78
C GLY A 35 -2.27 -4.28 -5.21
N GLY A 36 -1.35 -5.10 -5.71
CA GLY A 36 -1.71 -6.44 -6.14
C GLY A 36 -0.55 -7.23 -6.69
N LYS A 37 -0.88 -8.40 -7.22
CA LYS A 37 0.10 -9.36 -7.73
C LYS A 37 0.71 -8.90 -9.03
N LEU A 38 2.00 -9.19 -9.22
CA LEU A 38 2.66 -9.02 -10.50
C LEU A 38 2.16 -10.07 -11.48
N GLU A 39 1.89 -9.64 -12.72
CA GLU A 39 1.63 -10.56 -13.82
C GLU A 39 2.95 -10.95 -14.48
N PRO A 40 3.00 -12.08 -15.21
CA PRO A 40 4.22 -12.49 -15.89
C PRO A 40 4.77 -11.38 -16.80
N GLY A 41 6.05 -11.08 -16.63
CA GLY A 41 6.72 -10.05 -17.44
C GLY A 41 6.57 -8.62 -16.93
N GLU A 42 5.77 -8.40 -15.88
CA GLU A 42 5.65 -7.05 -15.31
C GLU A 42 6.76 -6.76 -14.31
N THR A 43 7.22 -5.50 -14.30
CA THR A 43 7.98 -5.00 -13.15
C THR A 43 7.00 -4.68 -12.02
N ALA A 44 7.51 -4.54 -10.80
CA ALA A 44 6.67 -4.15 -9.66
C ALA A 44 5.99 -2.80 -9.91
N GLU A 45 6.71 -1.84 -10.50
CA GLU A 45 6.15 -0.51 -10.81
C GLU A 45 5.01 -0.60 -11.82
N GLN A 46 5.18 -1.42 -12.87
CA GLN A 46 4.13 -1.61 -13.88
C GLN A 46 2.88 -2.26 -13.28
N ALA A 47 3.09 -3.29 -12.46
CA ALA A 47 1.99 -3.96 -11.78
C ALA A 47 1.22 -2.99 -10.90
N LEU A 48 1.94 -2.12 -10.19
CA LEU A 48 1.33 -1.18 -9.28
C LEU A 48 0.46 -0.16 -10.01
N VAL A 49 0.97 0.42 -11.10
CA VAL A 49 0.19 1.37 -11.92
C VAL A 49 -1.09 0.70 -12.43
N ARG A 50 -0.97 -0.53 -12.93
CA ARG A 50 -2.13 -1.28 -13.45
C ARG A 50 -3.14 -1.58 -12.33
N GLU A 51 -2.69 -2.09 -11.20
CA GLU A 51 -3.57 -2.47 -10.09
C GLU A 51 -4.32 -1.26 -9.52
N ILE A 52 -3.64 -0.14 -9.34
CA ILE A 52 -4.30 1.05 -8.80
C ILE A 52 -5.34 1.59 -9.80
N ARG A 53 -5.06 1.52 -11.10
CA ARG A 53 -6.03 1.91 -12.10
C ARG A 53 -7.25 0.99 -12.08
N GLU A 54 -7.03 -0.32 -11.96
CA GLU A 54 -8.12 -1.30 -11.92
C GLU A 54 -8.95 -1.19 -10.64
N GLU A 55 -8.30 -1.07 -9.50
CA GLU A 55 -8.98 -1.09 -8.19
C GLU A 55 -9.56 0.26 -7.78
N LEU A 56 -8.89 1.36 -8.11
CA LEU A 56 -9.24 2.68 -7.59
C LEU A 56 -9.54 3.70 -8.69
N ASP A 57 -9.50 3.28 -9.96
CA ASP A 57 -9.77 4.13 -11.11
C ASP A 57 -8.91 5.41 -11.10
N THR A 58 -7.63 5.24 -10.75
CA THR A 58 -6.72 6.35 -10.49
C THR A 58 -5.38 6.09 -11.17
N VAL A 59 -4.79 7.14 -11.74
CA VAL A 59 -3.45 7.08 -12.32
C VAL A 59 -2.48 7.64 -11.30
N ILE A 60 -1.46 6.85 -10.97
CA ILE A 60 -0.42 7.23 -9.99
C ILE A 60 0.93 7.37 -10.65
N GLU A 61 1.79 8.16 -10.02
CA GLU A 61 3.22 8.18 -10.30
C GLU A 61 3.90 7.36 -9.23
N VAL A 62 4.71 6.38 -9.64
CA VAL A 62 5.47 5.53 -8.71
C VAL A 62 6.81 6.20 -8.46
N GLY A 63 7.10 6.45 -7.21
CA GLY A 63 8.32 7.08 -6.78
C GLY A 63 9.30 6.09 -6.17
N GLU A 64 9.90 6.49 -5.06
CA GLU A 64 10.93 5.72 -4.37
C GLU A 64 10.40 4.39 -3.82
N LYS A 65 11.17 3.31 -4.02
CA LYS A 65 10.88 2.05 -3.32
C LYS A 65 11.31 2.21 -1.86
N LEU A 66 10.33 2.05 -0.96
CA LEU A 66 10.56 2.20 0.47
C LEU A 66 11.21 0.98 1.09
N THR A 67 10.73 -0.19 0.71
CA THR A 67 11.21 -1.45 1.28
C THR A 67 10.63 -2.62 0.50
N THR A 68 11.23 -3.80 0.67
CA THR A 68 10.64 -5.07 0.27
C THR A 68 10.35 -5.83 1.56
N VAL A 69 9.10 -6.23 1.74
CA VAL A 69 8.67 -7.00 2.91
C VAL A 69 8.57 -8.46 2.52
N GLU A 70 9.27 -9.32 3.27
CA GLU A 70 9.16 -10.77 3.15
C GLU A 70 8.39 -11.27 4.36
N TYR A 71 7.26 -11.93 4.14
CA TYR A 71 6.41 -12.38 5.23
C TYR A 71 5.80 -13.74 4.95
N ASP A 72 5.86 -14.65 5.92
CA ASP A 72 5.25 -15.98 5.80
C ASP A 72 3.87 -15.98 6.43
N TYR A 73 2.85 -16.03 5.55
CA TYR A 73 1.48 -16.29 5.98
C TYR A 73 1.23 -17.80 5.97
N PRO A 74 0.20 -18.28 6.68
CA PRO A 74 -0.15 -19.70 6.58
C PRO A 74 -0.41 -20.07 5.11
N GLY A 75 0.37 -21.03 4.60
CA GLY A 75 0.20 -21.56 3.25
C GLY A 75 0.95 -20.85 2.14
N PHE A 76 1.57 -19.68 2.38
CA PHE A 76 2.36 -19.03 1.34
C PHE A 76 3.36 -18.02 1.90
N HIS A 77 4.37 -17.74 1.09
CA HIS A 77 5.34 -16.69 1.37
C HIS A 77 5.00 -15.46 0.55
N LEU A 78 4.92 -14.31 1.19
CA LEU A 78 4.66 -13.03 0.52
C LEU A 78 5.97 -12.26 0.35
N SER A 79 6.23 -11.78 -0.88
CA SER A 79 7.30 -10.83 -1.16
C SER A 79 6.62 -9.57 -1.71
N MET A 80 6.69 -8.47 -0.96
CA MET A 80 5.95 -7.25 -1.27
C MET A 80 6.89 -6.06 -1.43
N ASP A 81 6.95 -5.52 -2.65
CA ASP A 81 7.69 -4.28 -2.94
C ASP A 81 6.77 -3.09 -2.69
N CYS A 82 7.19 -2.18 -1.80
CA CYS A 82 6.39 -1.04 -1.39
C CYS A 82 7.01 0.25 -1.89
N PHE A 83 6.21 1.08 -2.55
CA PHE A 83 6.67 2.32 -3.18
C PHE A 83 5.90 3.53 -2.67
N LEU A 84 6.60 4.65 -2.48
CA LEU A 84 5.93 5.93 -2.35
C LEU A 84 5.30 6.27 -3.69
N THR A 85 4.04 6.70 -3.66
CA THR A 85 3.31 7.06 -4.87
C THR A 85 2.51 8.34 -4.64
N ARG A 86 2.12 8.98 -5.73
CA ARG A 86 1.19 10.11 -5.67
C ARG A 86 0.19 10.02 -6.81
N VAL A 87 -0.97 10.62 -6.61
CA VAL A 87 -2.02 10.66 -7.62
C VAL A 87 -1.65 11.67 -8.70
N LEU A 88 -1.70 11.25 -9.96
CA LEU A 88 -1.54 12.13 -11.12
C LEU A 88 -2.88 12.52 -11.70
N GLU A 89 -3.80 11.58 -11.83
CA GLU A 89 -5.11 11.79 -12.42
C GLU A 89 -6.16 10.93 -11.74
N GLY A 90 -7.38 11.43 -11.67
CA GLY A 90 -8.52 10.72 -11.15
C GLY A 90 -8.73 10.94 -9.67
N GLU A 91 -9.80 10.36 -9.18
CA GLU A 91 -10.12 10.37 -7.75
C GLU A 91 -10.08 8.93 -7.28
N LEU A 92 -9.61 8.73 -6.04
CA LEU A 92 -9.53 7.39 -5.47
C LEU A 92 -10.93 6.83 -5.27
N THR A 93 -11.32 5.89 -6.12
CA THR A 93 -12.65 5.30 -6.14
C THR A 93 -12.57 3.85 -5.67
N LEU A 94 -13.37 3.50 -4.67
CA LEU A 94 -13.38 2.14 -4.14
C LEU A 94 -14.18 1.21 -5.05
N ARG A 95 -13.56 0.15 -5.54
CA ARG A 95 -14.23 -0.87 -6.36
C ARG A 95 -14.28 -2.22 -5.66
N GLU A 96 -13.19 -2.60 -4.99
CA GLU A 96 -13.04 -3.92 -4.38
C GLU A 96 -12.84 -3.85 -2.87
N HIS A 97 -12.82 -2.66 -2.31
CA HIS A 97 -12.57 -2.48 -0.88
C HIS A 97 -13.84 -2.04 -0.16
N GLU A 98 -13.95 -2.45 1.10
CA GLU A 98 -15.10 -2.11 1.95
C GLU A 98 -15.05 -0.66 2.40
N ALA A 99 -13.86 -0.14 2.68
CA ALA A 99 -13.69 1.23 3.16
C ALA A 99 -12.28 1.73 2.84
N ALA A 100 -12.11 3.03 2.97
CA ALA A 100 -10.79 3.65 2.82
C ALA A 100 -10.69 4.87 3.73
N ARG A 101 -9.45 5.19 4.11
CA ARG A 101 -9.17 6.37 4.93
C ARG A 101 -7.82 6.97 4.54
N TRP A 102 -7.76 8.29 4.60
CA TRP A 102 -6.49 8.99 4.66
C TRP A 102 -6.06 9.04 6.12
N LEU A 103 -4.84 8.59 6.40
CA LEU A 103 -4.31 8.54 7.77
C LEU A 103 -3.21 9.58 7.94
N GLU A 104 -3.38 10.43 8.92
CA GLU A 104 -2.33 11.36 9.36
C GLU A 104 -1.23 10.56 10.09
N PRO A 105 0.00 11.09 10.24
CA PRO A 105 1.06 10.37 10.94
C PRO A 105 0.68 9.87 12.33
N GLY A 106 -0.12 10.62 13.07
CA GLY A 106 -0.58 10.21 14.39
C GLY A 106 -1.70 9.17 14.38
N GLU A 107 -2.22 8.83 13.21
CA GLU A 107 -3.33 7.89 13.06
C GLU A 107 -2.91 6.54 12.49
N LEU A 108 -1.61 6.33 12.25
CA LEU A 108 -1.13 5.11 11.61
C LEU A 108 -1.48 3.83 12.38
N ASP A 109 -1.67 3.94 13.68
CA ASP A 109 -2.05 2.79 14.51
C ASP A 109 -3.56 2.68 14.74
N SER A 110 -4.36 3.53 14.08
CA SER A 110 -5.80 3.58 14.30
C SER A 110 -6.59 2.49 13.56
N VAL A 111 -5.95 1.72 12.70
CA VAL A 111 -6.60 0.64 11.94
C VAL A 111 -5.84 -0.66 12.15
N PRO A 112 -6.53 -1.83 12.06
CA PRO A 112 -5.87 -3.13 12.19
C PRO A 112 -5.23 -3.55 10.85
N TRP A 113 -3.95 -3.26 10.70
CA TRP A 113 -3.19 -3.61 9.50
C TRP A 113 -2.95 -5.10 9.38
N LEU A 114 -2.90 -5.59 8.15
CA LEU A 114 -2.34 -6.91 7.87
C LEU A 114 -0.88 -6.95 8.36
N PRO A 115 -0.40 -8.11 8.82
CA PRO A 115 0.97 -8.21 9.37
C PRO A 115 2.06 -7.66 8.45
N ALA A 116 2.04 -7.98 7.16
CA ALA A 116 3.05 -7.48 6.22
C ALA A 116 2.99 -5.95 6.10
N ASP A 117 1.79 -5.38 6.10
CA ASP A 117 1.60 -3.93 6.00
C ASP A 117 2.05 -3.21 7.27
N ARG A 118 1.93 -3.88 8.43
CA ARG A 118 2.45 -3.34 9.69
C ARG A 118 3.97 -3.10 9.59
N VAL A 119 4.69 -3.96 8.90
CA VAL A 119 6.14 -3.77 8.69
C VAL A 119 6.39 -2.48 7.89
N VAL A 120 5.55 -2.22 6.87
CA VAL A 120 5.65 -0.98 6.08
C VAL A 120 5.42 0.24 6.96
N ILE A 121 4.43 0.17 7.86
CA ILE A 121 4.11 1.29 8.77
C ILE A 121 5.35 1.71 9.56
N GLU A 122 6.12 0.75 10.07
CA GLU A 122 7.32 1.07 10.83
C GLU A 122 8.38 1.78 9.96
N LYS A 123 8.44 1.42 8.67
CA LYS A 123 9.38 2.06 7.74
C LYS A 123 8.96 3.49 7.39
N ILE A 124 7.67 3.70 7.10
CA ILE A 124 7.20 5.02 6.67
C ILE A 124 7.06 5.99 7.84
N ARG A 125 6.85 5.49 9.03
CA ARG A 125 6.70 6.33 10.23
C ARG A 125 7.88 7.29 10.38
N GLY A 126 9.09 6.79 10.24
CA GLY A 126 10.29 7.62 10.31
C GLY A 126 10.38 8.64 9.18
N LYS A 127 9.99 8.25 7.96
CA LYS A 127 10.02 9.15 6.82
C LYS A 127 8.99 10.27 6.94
N LEU A 128 7.77 9.95 7.35
CA LEU A 128 6.72 10.95 7.53
C LEU A 128 7.09 11.92 8.65
N HIS A 129 7.60 11.39 9.74
CA HIS A 129 8.03 12.22 10.87
C HIS A 129 9.15 13.18 10.46
N ARG A 130 10.17 12.69 9.74
CA ARG A 130 11.26 13.54 9.27
C ARG A 130 10.78 14.60 8.30
N ALA A 131 9.86 14.25 7.39
CA ALA A 131 9.29 15.22 6.46
C ALA A 131 8.55 16.33 7.20
N GLY A 132 7.74 15.98 8.20
CA GLY A 132 7.03 16.96 9.04
C GLY A 132 7.98 17.79 9.85
N ALA A 133 8.97 17.18 10.49
CA ALA A 133 9.94 17.89 11.33
C ALA A 133 10.87 18.78 10.49
N GLY A 134 11.14 18.39 9.25
CA GLY A 134 12.02 19.13 8.36
C GLY A 134 11.32 20.25 7.61
N SER A 135 10.02 20.39 7.75
CA SER A 135 9.28 21.46 7.06
C SER A 135 9.32 22.74 7.89
N PRO A 136 10.00 23.75 7.38
CA PRO A 136 10.01 25.04 8.09
C PRO A 136 8.62 25.65 8.12
#